data_e2b2bac93b9be5fe3b820b0de11b4857
#
_entry.id   e2b2bac93b9be5fe3b820b0de11b4857
#
_cell.length_a   1.000
_cell.length_b   1.000
_cell.length_c   1.000
_cell.angle_alpha   90.00
_cell.angle_beta   90.00
_cell.angle_gamma   90.00
#
_symmetry.space_group_name_H-M   'P 1'
#
loop_
_entity.id
_entity.type
_entity.pdbx_description
1 polymer ?
#
loop_
_entity_poly.entity_id
_entity_poly.type
_entity_poly.pdbx_seq_one_letter_code
_entity_poly.pdbx_strand_id
1 'polypeptide(L)'
;RNAEVRGHTLRCKNHLSGQRSGTNRRTNVRNCLRVIWKPALQGQGWLLPVVKRMAIQTMAEGKEGRIMAKYYCILFDADNTLLDFDAAESKALAETLVNYGIEPDAETVQTYRTINSELWRQLEKGQIKREKLMSERFTRFLKAIDAAGDGAEMNRFYLEQLSTHPDLMNAEVLDVLRELSEVATLAVVTNGFQKVQTRRLAESGVLNFMEDVFVSEKLDSEKPNRKIFDAALRALGVENREHVLMVGDGLSSDIQGGVNAGLDTCWYNPNHAENPGKVVPTYEIADLKELYPLVMEQEELANVGLKNRRHQC
;
A
#
# COMPACT_ATOMS: atom_id res chain seq x y z
N ARG A 1 4.76 -45.24 11.58
CA ARG A 1 3.38 -45.60 11.22
C ARG A 1 2.97 -44.63 10.12
N ASN A 2 2.95 -45.19 8.90
CA ASN A 2 2.58 -44.49 7.66
C ASN A 2 1.07 -44.24 7.65
N ALA A 3 0.66 -43.02 7.31
CA ALA A 3 -0.72 -42.70 6.95
C ALA A 3 -0.76 -42.35 5.47
N GLU A 4 -1.35 -43.24 4.66
CA GLU A 4 -1.67 -43.03 3.25
C GLU A 4 -2.75 -41.97 3.10
N VAL A 5 -2.49 -40.95 2.28
CA VAL A 5 -3.50 -39.99 1.85
C VAL A 5 -4.14 -40.53 0.55
N ARG A 6 -5.37 -41.02 0.66
CA ARG A 6 -6.20 -41.39 -0.51
C ARG A 6 -6.82 -40.14 -1.12
N GLY A 7 -6.50 -39.87 -2.37
CA GLY A 7 -7.09 -38.81 -3.17
C GLY A 7 -8.57 -39.09 -3.48
N HIS A 8 -9.45 -38.16 -3.15
CA HIS A 8 -10.84 -38.14 -3.59
C HIS A 8 -11.02 -37.14 -4.74
N THR A 9 -11.18 -37.70 -5.91
CA THR A 9 -11.59 -36.96 -7.11
C THR A 9 -13.10 -36.72 -7.07
N LEU A 10 -13.52 -35.48 -6.86
CA LEU A 10 -14.93 -35.08 -6.92
C LEU A 10 -15.36 -34.93 -8.40
N ARG A 11 -16.11 -35.91 -8.91
CA ARG A 11 -16.84 -35.85 -10.19
C ARG A 11 -18.17 -35.14 -9.93
N CYS A 12 -18.36 -33.94 -10.48
CA CYS A 12 -19.69 -33.34 -10.59
C CYS A 12 -20.50 -34.07 -11.67
N LYS A 13 -21.56 -34.78 -11.28
CA LYS A 13 -22.56 -35.29 -12.18
C LYS A 13 -23.59 -34.19 -12.48
N ASN A 14 -23.67 -33.76 -13.72
CA ASN A 14 -24.75 -32.94 -14.26
C ASN A 14 -26.03 -33.77 -14.36
N HIS A 15 -27.05 -33.41 -13.63
CA HIS A 15 -28.43 -33.81 -13.95
C HIS A 15 -29.16 -32.56 -14.45
N LEU A 16 -29.34 -32.48 -15.75
CA LEU A 16 -30.23 -31.51 -16.38
C LEU A 16 -31.50 -32.26 -16.82
N SER A 17 -32.60 -31.99 -16.11
CA SER A 17 -33.94 -32.16 -16.67
C SER A 17 -34.54 -30.76 -16.82
N GLY A 18 -35.06 -30.50 -18.01
CA GLY A 18 -35.39 -29.17 -18.50
C GLY A 18 -36.59 -28.50 -17.84
N GLN A 19 -36.52 -27.18 -17.83
CA GLN A 19 -37.67 -26.31 -18.12
C GLN A 19 -37.13 -24.92 -18.50
N ARG A 20 -37.62 -24.39 -19.63
CA ARG A 20 -37.34 -23.04 -20.14
C ARG A 20 -38.20 -22.04 -19.37
N SER A 21 -37.60 -21.02 -18.76
CA SER A 21 -38.18 -19.71 -18.63
C SER A 21 -37.04 -18.69 -18.40
N GLY A 22 -37.03 -17.65 -19.23
CA GLY A 22 -35.99 -16.64 -19.20
C GLY A 22 -36.15 -15.69 -18.01
N THR A 23 -35.07 -15.52 -17.26
CA THR A 23 -34.84 -14.35 -16.42
C THR A 23 -33.36 -14.25 -16.05
N ASN A 24 -32.79 -13.15 -16.43
CA ASN A 24 -31.68 -12.40 -15.83
C ASN A 24 -30.46 -13.17 -15.27
N ARG A 25 -29.43 -13.39 -16.10
CA ARG A 25 -28.14 -14.02 -15.75
C ARG A 25 -27.15 -13.14 -14.94
N ARG A 26 -27.57 -12.00 -14.40
CA ARG A 26 -26.65 -11.06 -13.71
C ARG A 26 -26.40 -11.31 -12.22
N THR A 27 -27.06 -12.29 -11.60
CA THR A 27 -27.03 -12.49 -10.14
C THR A 27 -26.19 -13.68 -9.65
N ASN A 28 -25.61 -14.50 -10.53
CA ASN A 28 -25.14 -15.83 -10.11
C ASN A 28 -23.65 -15.93 -9.70
N VAL A 29 -22.80 -14.95 -10.04
CA VAL A 29 -21.35 -15.01 -9.69
C VAL A 29 -21.08 -14.50 -8.28
N ARG A 30 -21.81 -13.44 -7.84
CA ARG A 30 -21.73 -12.99 -6.42
C ARG A 30 -22.21 -14.05 -5.43
N ASN A 31 -23.18 -14.87 -5.83
CA ASN A 31 -23.67 -15.96 -4.96
C ASN A 31 -22.75 -17.19 -4.95
N CYS A 32 -22.04 -17.51 -6.03
CA CYS A 32 -21.05 -18.60 -6.04
C CYS A 32 -19.86 -18.31 -5.13
N LEU A 33 -19.34 -17.08 -5.13
CA LEU A 33 -18.24 -16.68 -4.22
C LEU A 33 -18.70 -16.66 -2.76
N ARG A 34 -19.95 -16.24 -2.48
CA ARG A 34 -20.52 -16.29 -1.12
C ARG A 34 -20.75 -17.70 -0.58
N VAL A 35 -21.05 -18.67 -1.44
CA VAL A 35 -21.28 -20.06 -1.03
C VAL A 35 -19.99 -20.82 -0.76
N ILE A 36 -18.91 -20.50 -1.48
CA ILE A 36 -17.58 -21.12 -1.25
C ILE A 36 -16.90 -20.54 0.01
N TRP A 37 -17.30 -19.34 0.46
CA TRP A 37 -16.64 -18.58 1.54
C TRP A 37 -17.12 -18.90 2.98
N LYS A 38 -18.25 -19.51 3.18
CA LYS A 38 -18.81 -19.69 4.55
C LYS A 38 -18.29 -20.86 5.39
N PRO A 39 -17.80 -21.99 4.89
CA PRO A 39 -17.38 -23.12 5.75
C PRO A 39 -15.89 -23.22 6.06
N ALA A 40 -14.99 -22.45 5.42
CA ALA A 40 -13.54 -22.66 5.53
C ALA A 40 -12.84 -21.87 6.65
N LEU A 41 -13.56 -21.06 7.43
CA LEU A 41 -13.00 -20.10 8.39
C LEU A 41 -12.53 -20.67 9.74
N GLN A 42 -12.59 -21.98 9.95
CA GLN A 42 -12.07 -22.57 11.18
C GLN A 42 -11.01 -23.62 10.87
N GLY A 43 -9.75 -23.20 10.70
CA GLY A 43 -8.61 -24.09 10.81
C GLY A 43 -7.50 -24.11 9.75
N GLN A 44 -7.53 -23.29 8.67
CA GLN A 44 -6.48 -23.29 7.66
C GLN A 44 -6.09 -21.88 7.19
N GLY A 45 -5.40 -21.14 8.06
CA GLY A 45 -4.98 -19.75 7.80
C GLY A 45 -4.02 -19.50 6.64
N TRP A 46 -3.48 -20.55 6.01
CA TRP A 46 -2.46 -20.44 4.96
C TRP A 46 -2.98 -20.63 3.52
N LEU A 47 -4.16 -21.20 3.34
CA LEU A 47 -4.73 -21.47 1.99
C LEU A 47 -5.57 -20.31 1.45
N LEU A 48 -6.13 -19.47 2.31
CA LEU A 48 -6.98 -18.34 1.91
C LEU A 48 -6.27 -17.28 1.05
N PRO A 49 -5.06 -16.82 1.40
CA PRO A 49 -4.33 -15.84 0.59
C PRO A 49 -4.00 -16.37 -0.81
N VAL A 50 -3.61 -17.64 -0.92
CA VAL A 50 -3.25 -18.28 -2.21
C VAL A 50 -4.48 -18.41 -3.10
N VAL A 51 -5.62 -18.84 -2.56
CA VAL A 51 -6.87 -18.99 -3.32
C VAL A 51 -7.42 -17.63 -3.76
N LYS A 52 -7.35 -16.60 -2.90
CA LYS A 52 -7.74 -15.23 -3.23
C LYS A 52 -6.83 -14.67 -4.34
N ARG A 53 -5.52 -14.87 -4.23
CA ARG A 53 -4.52 -14.45 -5.22
C ARG A 53 -4.75 -15.12 -6.58
N MET A 54 -4.96 -16.45 -6.62
CA MET A 54 -5.27 -17.16 -7.84
C MET A 54 -6.59 -16.69 -8.46
N ALA A 55 -7.61 -16.40 -7.66
CA ALA A 55 -8.88 -15.89 -8.15
C ALA A 55 -8.74 -14.47 -8.75
N ILE A 56 -8.00 -13.57 -8.11
CA ILE A 56 -7.71 -12.21 -8.62
C ILE A 56 -6.91 -12.31 -9.92
N GLN A 57 -5.84 -13.11 -9.96
CA GLN A 57 -5.03 -13.29 -11.15
C GLN A 57 -5.80 -13.94 -12.31
N THR A 58 -6.64 -14.95 -12.04
CA THR A 58 -7.53 -15.56 -13.05
C THR A 58 -8.60 -14.59 -13.55
N MET A 59 -9.05 -13.66 -12.70
CA MET A 59 -9.97 -12.59 -13.12
C MET A 59 -9.26 -11.55 -14.00
N ALA A 60 -8.00 -11.25 -13.74
CA ALA A 60 -7.17 -10.36 -14.56
C ALA A 60 -6.85 -10.95 -15.96
N GLU A 61 -6.74 -12.28 -16.07
CA GLU A 61 -6.46 -12.99 -17.34
C GLU A 61 -7.72 -13.40 -18.13
N GLY A 62 -8.91 -12.99 -17.68
CA GLY A 62 -10.23 -13.53 -18.12
C GLY A 62 -10.59 -13.32 -19.58
N LYS A 63 -10.96 -14.41 -20.22
CA LYS A 63 -11.66 -14.50 -21.51
C LYS A 63 -13.16 -14.35 -21.26
N GLU A 64 -13.79 -13.34 -21.83
CA GLU A 64 -15.23 -13.00 -21.87
C GLU A 64 -15.61 -11.73 -21.08
N GLY A 65 -15.60 -10.56 -21.76
CA GLY A 65 -16.43 -9.37 -21.49
C GLY A 65 -16.55 -8.92 -20.00
N ARG A 66 -15.52 -9.11 -19.18
CA ARG A 66 -15.46 -8.70 -17.78
C ARG A 66 -14.66 -7.42 -17.64
N ILE A 67 -15.13 -6.56 -16.77
CA ILE A 67 -14.31 -5.46 -16.26
C ILE A 67 -13.06 -6.09 -15.63
N MET A 68 -11.90 -5.87 -16.23
CA MET A 68 -10.62 -6.39 -15.76
C MET A 68 -9.92 -5.31 -14.94
N ALA A 69 -9.31 -5.69 -13.81
CA ALA A 69 -8.45 -4.77 -13.10
C ALA A 69 -7.16 -4.58 -13.90
N LYS A 70 -6.84 -3.34 -14.25
CA LYS A 70 -5.55 -2.98 -14.86
C LYS A 70 -4.41 -3.34 -13.92
N TYR A 71 -4.58 -3.06 -12.62
CA TYR A 71 -3.61 -3.38 -11.59
C TYR A 71 -4.19 -4.41 -10.62
N TYR A 72 -3.57 -5.57 -10.53
CA TYR A 72 -3.93 -6.63 -9.58
C TYR A 72 -3.05 -6.64 -8.32
N CYS A 73 -2.04 -5.77 -8.26
CA CYS A 73 -1.19 -5.54 -7.10
C CYS A 73 -0.95 -4.04 -6.92
N ILE A 74 -1.23 -3.54 -5.73
CA ILE A 74 -1.01 -2.14 -5.38
C ILE A 74 -0.11 -2.08 -4.17
N LEU A 75 1.03 -1.41 -4.32
CA LEU A 75 1.98 -1.12 -3.26
C LEU A 75 1.72 0.29 -2.77
N PHE A 76 1.44 0.46 -1.49
CA PHE A 76 1.22 1.77 -0.86
C PHE A 76 2.43 2.16 -0.01
N ASP A 77 2.80 3.43 -0.06
CA ASP A 77 3.50 4.02 1.06
C ASP A 77 2.58 4.15 2.28
N ALA A 78 3.17 4.30 3.47
CA ALA A 78 2.40 4.44 4.70
C ALA A 78 2.21 5.91 5.10
N ASP A 79 3.30 6.63 5.30
CA ASP A 79 3.34 7.96 5.91
C ASP A 79 2.96 9.04 4.90
N ASN A 80 2.03 9.93 5.27
CA ASN A 80 1.44 10.95 4.40
C ASN A 80 0.74 10.41 3.14
N THR A 81 0.51 9.09 3.11
CA THR A 81 -0.29 8.43 2.05
C THR A 81 -1.52 7.74 2.65
N LEU A 82 -1.33 6.79 3.55
CA LEU A 82 -2.41 6.12 4.29
C LEU A 82 -2.58 6.68 5.70
N LEU A 83 -1.47 7.05 6.34
CA LEU A 83 -1.40 7.58 7.70
C LEU A 83 -0.94 9.03 7.66
N ASP A 84 -1.59 9.90 8.44
CA ASP A 84 -1.18 11.29 8.63
C ASP A 84 0.08 11.34 9.51
N PHE A 85 1.23 11.30 8.86
CA PHE A 85 2.51 11.36 9.55
C PHE A 85 2.78 12.74 10.15
N ASP A 86 2.41 13.80 9.47
CA ASP A 86 2.66 15.16 9.93
C ASP A 86 1.92 15.47 11.23
N ALA A 87 0.67 15.00 11.34
CA ALA A 87 -0.09 15.09 12.59
C ALA A 87 0.52 14.20 13.69
N ALA A 88 0.89 12.97 13.36
CA ALA A 88 1.50 12.03 14.31
C ALA A 88 2.87 12.51 14.79
N GLU A 89 3.74 13.00 13.88
CA GLU A 89 5.04 13.59 14.22
C GLU A 89 4.89 14.81 15.14
N SER A 90 3.96 15.71 14.82
CA SER A 90 3.72 16.91 15.60
C SER A 90 3.32 16.59 17.04
N LYS A 91 2.42 15.62 17.24
CA LYS A 91 1.99 15.14 18.57
C LYS A 91 3.16 14.50 19.32
N ALA A 92 3.82 13.53 18.71
CA ALA A 92 4.92 12.80 19.31
C ALA A 92 6.11 13.70 19.65
N LEU A 93 6.41 14.68 18.81
CA LEU A 93 7.46 15.67 19.08
C LEU A 93 7.09 16.54 20.26
N ALA A 94 5.87 17.10 20.30
CA ALA A 94 5.42 17.93 21.41
C ALA A 94 5.46 17.18 22.75
N GLU A 95 4.96 15.93 22.79
CA GLU A 95 5.02 15.06 23.96
C GLU A 95 6.48 14.79 24.40
N THR A 96 7.36 14.59 23.41
CA THR A 96 8.78 14.37 23.68
C THR A 96 9.44 15.62 24.28
N LEU A 97 9.23 16.78 23.66
CA LEU A 97 9.81 18.05 24.13
C LEU A 97 9.36 18.35 25.56
N VAL A 98 8.06 18.27 25.84
CA VAL A 98 7.50 18.47 27.18
C VAL A 98 8.09 17.50 28.21
N ASN A 99 8.24 16.21 27.86
CA ASN A 99 8.82 15.22 28.76
C ASN A 99 10.28 15.54 29.15
N TYR A 100 11.01 16.21 28.26
CA TYR A 100 12.40 16.65 28.52
C TYR A 100 12.50 18.10 28.98
N GLY A 101 11.39 18.75 29.35
CA GLY A 101 11.36 20.13 29.87
C GLY A 101 11.71 21.20 28.84
N ILE A 102 11.51 20.89 27.55
CA ILE A 102 11.75 21.81 26.43
C ILE A 102 10.39 22.32 25.94
N GLU A 103 10.26 23.65 25.81
CA GLU A 103 9.03 24.27 25.28
C GLU A 103 8.86 23.93 23.78
N PRO A 104 7.69 23.40 23.36
CA PRO A 104 7.43 23.06 21.96
C PRO A 104 6.95 24.28 21.16
N ASP A 105 7.70 25.38 21.22
CA ASP A 105 7.41 26.58 20.43
C ASP A 105 7.74 26.39 18.95
N ALA A 106 7.32 27.33 18.10
CA ALA A 106 7.46 27.24 16.66
C ALA A 106 8.92 27.17 16.19
N GLU A 107 9.84 27.87 16.86
CA GLU A 107 11.25 27.89 16.52
C GLU A 107 11.93 26.57 16.87
N THR A 108 11.64 26.04 18.06
CA THR A 108 12.12 24.74 18.54
C THR A 108 11.65 23.58 17.62
N VAL A 109 10.37 23.56 17.28
CA VAL A 109 9.78 22.57 16.37
C VAL A 109 10.40 22.67 14.98
N GLN A 110 10.56 23.89 14.44
CA GLN A 110 11.16 24.10 13.12
C GLN A 110 12.64 23.67 13.09
N THR A 111 13.39 23.92 14.16
CA THR A 111 14.78 23.46 14.30
C THR A 111 14.87 21.94 14.22
N TYR A 112 14.01 21.23 14.95
CA TYR A 112 13.94 19.76 14.86
C TYR A 112 13.60 19.29 13.44
N ARG A 113 12.54 19.83 12.84
CA ARG A 113 12.09 19.44 11.49
C ARG A 113 13.17 19.64 10.42
N THR A 114 13.91 20.73 10.50
CA THR A 114 15.02 21.01 9.59
C THR A 114 16.11 19.94 9.69
N ILE A 115 16.53 19.61 10.91
CA ILE A 115 17.54 18.57 11.16
C ILE A 115 17.05 17.20 10.74
N ASN A 116 15.81 16.84 11.09
CA ASN A 116 15.20 15.56 10.78
C ASN A 116 15.10 15.34 9.25
N SER A 117 14.55 16.33 8.54
CA SER A 117 14.41 16.29 7.07
C SER A 117 15.75 16.14 6.35
N GLU A 118 16.79 16.85 6.81
CA GLU A 118 18.12 16.73 6.24
C GLU A 118 18.72 15.33 6.43
N LEU A 119 18.53 14.73 7.60
CA LEU A 119 19.01 13.37 7.89
C LEU A 119 18.27 12.32 7.06
N TRP A 120 16.94 12.44 6.90
CA TRP A 120 16.16 11.56 6.03
C TRP A 120 16.62 11.68 4.57
N ARG A 121 16.82 12.91 4.09
CA ARG A 121 17.33 13.16 2.74
C ARG A 121 18.72 12.55 2.50
N GLN A 122 19.60 12.54 3.51
CA GLN A 122 20.91 11.88 3.45
C GLN A 122 20.78 10.35 3.43
N LEU A 123 19.85 9.79 4.18
CA LEU A 123 19.56 8.36 4.21
C LEU A 123 19.05 7.88 2.84
N GLU A 124 18.06 8.55 2.26
CA GLU A 124 17.52 8.24 0.91
C GLU A 124 18.59 8.26 -0.18
N LYS A 125 19.59 9.16 -0.05
CA LYS A 125 20.74 9.23 -0.95
C LYS A 125 21.84 8.22 -0.66
N GLY A 126 21.67 7.37 0.37
CA GLY A 126 22.69 6.42 0.81
C GLY A 126 23.94 7.06 1.41
N GLN A 127 23.89 8.34 1.79
CA GLN A 127 25.03 9.08 2.36
C GLN A 127 25.25 8.76 3.84
N ILE A 128 24.21 8.35 4.53
CA ILE A 128 24.25 7.87 5.91
C ILE A 128 23.47 6.56 6.03
N LYS A 129 23.75 5.81 7.08
CA LYS A 129 22.95 4.65 7.48
C LYS A 129 21.89 5.05 8.49
N ARG A 130 20.88 4.20 8.64
CA ARG A 130 19.75 4.38 9.57
C ARG A 130 20.19 4.59 11.01
N GLU A 131 21.20 3.85 11.46
CA GLU A 131 21.74 3.97 12.82
C GLU A 131 22.28 5.38 13.09
N LYS A 132 22.87 6.03 12.06
CA LYS A 132 23.35 7.40 12.15
C LYS A 132 22.18 8.40 12.24
N LEU A 133 21.11 8.21 11.48
CA LEU A 133 19.90 9.03 11.61
C LEU A 133 19.36 8.95 13.05
N MET A 134 19.19 7.72 13.57
CA MET A 134 18.67 7.49 14.92
C MET A 134 19.53 8.12 16.02
N SER A 135 20.86 8.01 15.90
CA SER A 135 21.79 8.53 16.92
C SER A 135 21.96 10.05 16.85
N GLU A 136 21.87 10.63 15.64
CA GLU A 136 22.23 12.03 15.43
C GLU A 136 21.04 12.99 15.49
N ARG A 137 19.82 12.54 15.20
CA ARG A 137 18.64 13.39 15.08
C ARG A 137 18.44 14.29 16.30
N PHE A 138 18.25 13.71 17.48
CA PHE A 138 18.07 14.48 18.70
C PHE A 138 19.40 14.99 19.30
N THR A 139 20.52 14.33 19.04
CA THR A 139 21.83 14.85 19.46
C THR A 139 22.15 16.19 18.79
N ARG A 140 21.90 16.31 17.49
CA ARG A 140 22.06 17.56 16.74
C ARG A 140 21.02 18.59 17.16
N PHE A 141 19.78 18.15 17.41
CA PHE A 141 18.72 19.02 17.87
C PHE A 141 19.04 19.67 19.23
N LEU A 142 19.39 18.86 20.26
CA LEU A 142 19.77 19.36 21.57
C LEU A 142 20.94 20.35 21.51
N LYS A 143 21.94 20.03 20.68
CA LYS A 143 23.06 20.96 20.43
C LYS A 143 22.61 22.26 19.77
N ALA A 144 21.67 22.23 18.85
CA ALA A 144 21.22 23.42 18.14
C ALA A 144 20.43 24.39 19.02
N ILE A 145 19.72 23.88 20.04
CA ILE A 145 18.98 24.70 21.02
C ILE A 145 19.73 24.93 22.33
N ASP A 146 21.02 24.58 22.39
CA ASP A 146 21.89 24.69 23.59
C ASP A 146 21.27 24.01 24.83
N ALA A 147 20.62 22.88 24.66
CA ALA A 147 20.00 22.07 25.71
C ALA A 147 20.85 20.85 26.08
N ALA A 148 20.89 20.53 27.38
CA ALA A 148 21.51 19.30 27.87
C ALA A 148 20.55 18.13 27.73
N GLY A 149 21.10 16.92 27.46
CA GLY A 149 20.29 15.70 27.40
C GLY A 149 20.98 14.58 26.63
N ASP A 150 20.40 13.37 26.70
CA ASP A 150 20.82 12.21 25.91
C ASP A 150 19.93 12.10 24.65
N GLY A 151 20.48 12.46 23.50
CA GLY A 151 19.78 12.40 22.23
C GLY A 151 19.32 11.00 21.84
N ALA A 152 20.01 9.95 22.27
CA ALA A 152 19.61 8.57 21.99
C ALA A 152 18.41 8.14 22.85
N GLU A 153 18.38 8.56 24.11
CA GLU A 153 17.23 8.34 25.00
C GLU A 153 16.00 9.10 24.51
N MET A 154 16.18 10.38 24.16
CA MET A 154 15.12 11.22 23.60
C MET A 154 14.55 10.63 22.30
N ASN A 155 15.43 10.07 21.43
CA ASN A 155 14.98 9.40 20.22
C ASN A 155 14.15 8.14 20.52
N ARG A 156 14.52 7.35 21.52
CA ARG A 156 13.73 6.16 21.91
C ARG A 156 12.34 6.57 22.41
N PHE A 157 12.28 7.59 23.24
CA PHE A 157 11.01 8.12 23.74
C PHE A 157 10.14 8.64 22.57
N TYR A 158 10.70 9.45 21.69
CA TYR A 158 10.00 9.97 20.53
C TYR A 158 9.42 8.84 19.64
N LEU A 159 10.19 7.80 19.34
CA LEU A 159 9.69 6.69 18.53
C LEU A 159 8.57 5.89 19.24
N GLU A 160 8.64 5.79 20.56
CA GLU A 160 7.54 5.20 21.34
C GLU A 160 6.28 6.04 21.22
N GLN A 161 6.37 7.38 21.44
CA GLN A 161 5.22 8.27 21.27
C GLN A 161 4.68 8.23 19.83
N LEU A 162 5.55 8.35 18.83
CA LEU A 162 5.13 8.27 17.42
C LEU A 162 4.35 7.00 17.11
N SER A 163 4.71 5.89 17.73
CA SER A 163 4.01 4.61 17.54
C SER A 163 2.58 4.61 18.09
N THR A 164 2.23 5.54 18.97
CA THR A 164 0.88 5.62 19.58
C THR A 164 -0.10 6.50 18.81
N HIS A 165 0.33 7.09 17.70
CA HIS A 165 -0.49 7.98 16.88
C HIS A 165 -0.81 7.32 15.52
N PRO A 166 -1.89 6.50 15.44
CA PRO A 166 -2.29 5.78 14.23
C PRO A 166 -3.25 6.58 13.35
N ASP A 167 -3.10 7.91 13.36
CA ASP A 167 -3.99 8.81 12.62
C ASP A 167 -4.01 8.44 11.13
N LEU A 168 -5.21 8.29 10.56
CA LEU A 168 -5.40 8.08 9.13
C LEU A 168 -5.28 9.41 8.39
N MET A 169 -4.83 9.37 7.13
CA MET A 169 -4.71 10.55 6.27
C MET A 169 -6.05 11.28 6.11
N ASN A 170 -7.15 10.52 6.00
CA ASN A 170 -8.53 11.02 6.04
C ASN A 170 -9.49 9.90 6.44
N ALA A 171 -10.77 10.24 6.62
CA ALA A 171 -11.81 9.29 7.06
C ALA A 171 -12.13 8.20 6.03
N GLU A 172 -11.85 8.43 4.75
CA GLU A 172 -12.20 7.51 3.66
C GLU A 172 -11.14 6.45 3.36
N VAL A 173 -9.93 6.55 3.93
CA VAL A 173 -8.82 5.62 3.66
C VAL A 173 -9.26 4.15 3.78
N LEU A 174 -9.94 3.78 4.88
CA LEU A 174 -10.34 2.38 5.09
C LEU A 174 -11.42 1.92 4.12
N ASP A 175 -12.30 2.81 3.65
CA ASP A 175 -13.32 2.49 2.66
C ASP A 175 -12.67 2.24 1.30
N VAL A 176 -11.73 3.10 0.88
CA VAL A 176 -10.95 2.93 -0.34
C VAL A 176 -10.17 1.61 -0.31
N LEU A 177 -9.47 1.32 0.79
CA LEU A 177 -8.71 0.08 0.93
C LEU A 177 -9.62 -1.16 0.89
N ARG A 178 -10.82 -1.09 1.47
CA ARG A 178 -11.81 -2.17 1.41
C ARG A 178 -12.22 -2.46 -0.02
N GLU A 179 -12.59 -1.43 -0.79
CA GLU A 179 -13.01 -1.57 -2.18
C GLU A 179 -11.87 -2.10 -3.06
N LEU A 180 -10.67 -1.53 -2.95
CA LEU A 180 -9.51 -1.98 -3.72
C LEU A 180 -9.10 -3.41 -3.37
N SER A 181 -9.24 -3.83 -2.10
CA SER A 181 -8.90 -5.18 -1.66
C SER A 181 -9.80 -6.27 -2.26
N GLU A 182 -10.96 -5.91 -2.83
CA GLU A 182 -11.83 -6.86 -3.54
C GLU A 182 -11.29 -7.23 -4.92
N VAL A 183 -10.46 -6.37 -5.52
CA VAL A 183 -10.01 -6.49 -6.92
C VAL A 183 -8.50 -6.58 -7.08
N ALA A 184 -7.72 -6.19 -6.06
CA ALA A 184 -6.27 -6.20 -6.08
C ALA A 184 -5.67 -6.74 -4.77
N THR A 185 -4.44 -7.23 -4.85
CA THR A 185 -3.60 -7.50 -3.67
C THR A 185 -2.98 -6.19 -3.21
N LEU A 186 -3.20 -5.81 -1.95
CA LEU A 186 -2.66 -4.59 -1.36
C LEU A 186 -1.50 -4.92 -0.43
N ALA A 187 -0.44 -4.13 -0.48
CA ALA A 187 0.68 -4.24 0.45
C ALA A 187 1.28 -2.86 0.74
N VAL A 188 1.97 -2.75 1.88
CA VAL A 188 2.69 -1.53 2.25
C VAL A 188 4.17 -1.68 1.99
N VAL A 189 4.81 -0.63 1.46
CA VAL A 189 6.27 -0.51 1.29
C VAL A 189 6.70 0.82 1.91
N THR A 190 7.37 0.79 3.07
CA THR A 190 7.68 1.99 3.86
C THR A 190 9.14 2.09 4.27
N ASN A 191 9.64 3.34 4.33
CA ASN A 191 10.97 3.67 4.89
C ASN A 191 10.95 3.89 6.40
N GLY A 192 9.81 3.74 7.07
CA GLY A 192 9.68 3.93 8.51
C GLY A 192 10.43 2.91 9.37
N PHE A 193 10.24 3.00 10.68
CA PHE A 193 10.82 2.06 11.65
C PHE A 193 9.87 0.90 11.90
N GLN A 194 10.39 -0.32 11.92
CA GLN A 194 9.60 -1.55 12.01
C GLN A 194 8.58 -1.52 13.16
N LYS A 195 9.04 -1.21 14.38
CA LYS A 195 8.20 -1.18 15.58
C LYS A 195 7.09 -0.12 15.46
N VAL A 196 7.42 1.06 14.95
CA VAL A 196 6.51 2.19 14.78
C VAL A 196 5.43 1.84 13.75
N GLN A 197 5.85 1.44 12.55
CA GLN A 197 4.91 1.15 11.45
C GLN A 197 4.00 -0.05 11.77
N THR A 198 4.55 -1.11 12.36
CA THR A 198 3.74 -2.28 12.74
C THR A 198 2.59 -1.89 13.68
N ARG A 199 2.87 -1.03 14.69
CA ARG A 199 1.84 -0.60 15.63
C ARG A 199 0.84 0.36 14.99
N ARG A 200 1.32 1.41 14.31
CA ARG A 200 0.44 2.40 13.65
C ARG A 200 -0.49 1.76 12.62
N LEU A 201 0.03 0.90 11.74
CA LEU A 201 -0.77 0.20 10.73
C LEU A 201 -1.79 -0.77 11.34
N ALA A 202 -1.46 -1.41 12.47
CA ALA A 202 -2.39 -2.29 13.17
C ALA A 202 -3.50 -1.50 13.87
N GLU A 203 -3.16 -0.47 14.64
CA GLU A 203 -4.09 0.33 15.42
C GLU A 203 -5.00 1.21 14.55
N SER A 204 -4.52 1.66 13.37
CA SER A 204 -5.34 2.38 12.39
C SER A 204 -6.36 1.50 11.65
N GLY A 205 -6.20 0.19 11.68
CA GLY A 205 -7.02 -0.76 10.94
C GLY A 205 -6.58 -0.99 9.48
N VAL A 206 -5.58 -0.26 8.97
CA VAL A 206 -5.03 -0.41 7.62
C VAL A 206 -4.54 -1.83 7.38
N LEU A 207 -3.91 -2.45 8.39
CA LEU A 207 -3.34 -3.80 8.28
C LEU A 207 -4.39 -4.87 7.91
N ASN A 208 -5.68 -4.64 8.19
CA ASN A 208 -6.76 -5.60 7.87
C ASN A 208 -6.95 -5.81 6.35
N PHE A 209 -6.45 -4.90 5.52
CA PHE A 209 -6.59 -4.94 4.06
C PHE A 209 -5.29 -5.31 3.35
N MET A 210 -4.17 -5.37 4.08
CA MET A 210 -2.84 -5.62 3.53
C MET A 210 -2.49 -7.11 3.54
N GLU A 211 -1.95 -7.59 2.44
CA GLU A 211 -1.38 -8.95 2.34
C GLU A 211 -0.06 -9.02 3.12
N ASP A 212 0.77 -7.96 3.04
CA ASP A 212 2.05 -7.88 3.77
C ASP A 212 2.50 -6.43 3.94
N VAL A 213 3.51 -6.22 4.81
CA VAL A 213 4.15 -4.93 5.09
C VAL A 213 5.67 -5.06 4.95
N PHE A 214 6.21 -4.37 3.98
CA PHE A 214 7.64 -4.35 3.66
C PHE A 214 8.28 -3.09 4.24
N VAL A 215 8.99 -3.27 5.34
CA VAL A 215 9.69 -2.18 6.03
C VAL A 215 11.16 -2.22 5.65
N SER A 216 11.70 -1.09 5.20
CA SER A 216 13.08 -0.97 4.72
C SER A 216 14.11 -1.38 5.78
N GLU A 217 13.85 -1.10 7.06
CA GLU A 217 14.70 -1.51 8.17
C GLU A 217 14.95 -3.02 8.20
N LYS A 218 13.93 -3.84 7.95
CA LYS A 218 14.03 -5.29 7.93
C LYS A 218 14.74 -5.83 6.68
N LEU A 219 14.67 -5.08 5.58
CA LEU A 219 15.19 -5.47 4.28
C LEU A 219 16.56 -4.88 3.97
N ASP A 220 17.09 -4.02 4.85
CA ASP A 220 18.33 -3.25 4.66
C ASP A 220 18.36 -2.56 3.28
N SER A 221 17.23 -1.97 2.91
CA SER A 221 17.07 -1.33 1.61
C SER A 221 15.94 -0.31 1.63
N GLU A 222 16.28 0.97 1.62
CA GLU A 222 15.34 2.08 1.58
C GLU A 222 14.86 2.37 0.15
N LYS A 223 13.59 2.83 0.01
CA LYS A 223 13.12 3.51 -1.20
C LYS A 223 14.00 4.76 -1.43
N PRO A 224 14.41 5.08 -2.64
CA PRO A 224 13.98 4.56 -3.95
C PRO A 224 14.79 3.36 -4.48
N ASN A 225 15.51 2.63 -3.63
CA ASN A 225 16.27 1.48 -4.09
C ASN A 225 15.33 0.38 -4.59
N ARG A 226 15.55 -0.08 -5.82
CA ARG A 226 14.78 -1.15 -6.45
C ARG A 226 14.67 -2.43 -5.60
N LYS A 227 15.67 -2.73 -4.78
CA LYS A 227 15.73 -3.99 -4.00
C LYS A 227 14.53 -4.19 -3.06
N ILE A 228 13.99 -3.11 -2.44
CA ILE A 228 12.83 -3.24 -1.55
C ILE A 228 11.58 -3.66 -2.34
N PHE A 229 11.38 -3.10 -3.53
CA PHE A 229 10.28 -3.45 -4.43
C PHE A 229 10.44 -4.88 -4.96
N ASP A 230 11.64 -5.27 -5.38
CA ASP A 230 11.94 -6.63 -5.84
C ASP A 230 11.68 -7.67 -4.73
N ALA A 231 11.99 -7.34 -3.48
CA ALA A 231 11.70 -8.18 -2.33
C ALA A 231 10.18 -8.30 -2.09
N ALA A 232 9.45 -7.16 -2.14
CA ALA A 232 8.01 -7.13 -1.99
C ALA A 232 7.31 -7.95 -3.07
N LEU A 233 7.61 -7.72 -4.35
CA LEU A 233 6.99 -8.44 -5.46
C LEU A 233 7.26 -9.95 -5.40
N ARG A 234 8.49 -10.35 -5.04
CA ARG A 234 8.83 -11.77 -4.86
C ARG A 234 8.03 -12.41 -3.73
N ALA A 235 7.91 -11.74 -2.58
CA ALA A 235 7.14 -12.25 -1.44
C ALA A 235 5.65 -12.35 -1.76
N LEU A 236 5.12 -11.38 -2.53
CA LEU A 236 3.75 -11.38 -3.02
C LEU A 236 3.51 -12.36 -4.20
N GLY A 237 4.55 -12.98 -4.76
CA GLY A 237 4.44 -13.88 -5.92
C GLY A 237 3.97 -13.16 -7.19
N VAL A 238 4.34 -11.89 -7.34
CA VAL A 238 4.00 -11.07 -8.51
C VAL A 238 5.13 -11.17 -9.53
N GLU A 239 4.83 -11.70 -10.71
CA GLU A 239 5.79 -11.90 -11.80
C GLU A 239 5.72 -10.76 -12.84
N ASN A 240 4.50 -10.33 -13.21
CA ASN A 240 4.31 -9.27 -14.20
C ASN A 240 4.16 -7.90 -13.54
N ARG A 241 5.14 -7.03 -13.79
CA ARG A 241 5.22 -5.68 -13.19
C ARG A 241 4.29 -4.67 -13.85
N GLU A 242 3.84 -4.92 -15.09
CA GLU A 242 2.92 -4.04 -15.82
C GLU A 242 1.56 -3.86 -15.13
N HIS A 243 1.21 -4.79 -14.24
CA HIS A 243 -0.02 -4.77 -13.48
C HIS A 243 0.21 -4.42 -12.00
N VAL A 244 1.30 -3.74 -11.70
CA VAL A 244 1.64 -3.27 -10.36
C VAL A 244 1.65 -1.75 -10.33
N LEU A 245 0.94 -1.18 -9.37
CA LEU A 245 0.91 0.26 -9.13
C LEU A 245 1.61 0.57 -7.80
N MET A 246 2.58 1.50 -7.80
CA MET A 246 3.12 2.11 -6.58
C MET A 246 2.41 3.42 -6.31
N VAL A 247 1.79 3.55 -5.15
CA VAL A 247 1.07 4.76 -4.70
C VAL A 247 1.79 5.36 -3.51
N GLY A 248 2.15 6.63 -3.57
CA GLY A 248 2.82 7.35 -2.47
C GLY A 248 2.91 8.84 -2.72
N ASP A 249 3.21 9.60 -1.66
CA ASP A 249 3.37 11.06 -1.69
C ASP A 249 4.80 11.51 -2.05
N GLY A 250 5.80 10.63 -1.83
CA GLY A 250 7.21 10.95 -1.99
C GLY A 250 7.71 10.82 -3.44
N LEU A 251 7.92 11.94 -4.14
CA LEU A 251 8.51 11.92 -5.49
C LEU A 251 9.89 11.25 -5.52
N SER A 252 10.75 11.51 -4.52
CA SER A 252 12.13 10.98 -4.46
C SER A 252 12.20 9.54 -3.98
N SER A 253 11.27 9.08 -3.19
CA SER A 253 11.23 7.76 -2.59
C SER A 253 10.30 6.80 -3.36
N ASP A 254 9.01 7.15 -3.44
CA ASP A 254 7.97 6.27 -3.95
C ASP A 254 7.93 6.25 -5.47
N ILE A 255 7.79 7.45 -6.06
CA ILE A 255 7.66 7.57 -7.51
C ILE A 255 8.96 7.20 -8.19
N GLN A 256 10.09 7.75 -7.74
CA GLN A 256 11.40 7.36 -8.27
C GLN A 256 11.69 5.89 -8.03
N GLY A 257 11.28 5.34 -6.87
CA GLY A 257 11.45 3.93 -6.53
C GLY A 257 10.62 3.00 -7.40
N GLY A 258 9.36 3.33 -7.65
CA GLY A 258 8.49 2.62 -8.58
C GLY A 258 9.06 2.61 -10.00
N VAL A 259 9.50 3.77 -10.50
CA VAL A 259 10.18 3.89 -11.80
C VAL A 259 11.44 3.03 -11.86
N ASN A 260 12.29 3.08 -10.83
CA ASN A 260 13.51 2.25 -10.74
C ASN A 260 13.20 0.75 -10.75
N ALA A 261 12.04 0.37 -10.21
CA ALA A 261 11.57 -1.00 -10.18
C ALA A 261 10.81 -1.43 -11.44
N GLY A 262 10.54 -0.50 -12.38
CA GLY A 262 9.76 -0.75 -13.60
C GLY A 262 8.28 -0.98 -13.32
N LEU A 263 7.72 -0.21 -12.39
CA LEU A 263 6.30 -0.19 -12.01
C LEU A 263 5.63 1.07 -12.54
N ASP A 264 4.33 1.00 -12.77
CA ASP A 264 3.50 2.21 -12.87
C ASP A 264 3.42 2.89 -11.51
N THR A 265 3.32 4.23 -11.51
CA THR A 265 3.38 5.04 -10.30
C THR A 265 2.22 6.01 -10.22
N CYS A 266 1.69 6.21 -9.03
CA CYS A 266 0.63 7.17 -8.74
C CYS A 266 1.09 8.10 -7.62
N TRP A 267 1.32 9.36 -7.97
CA TRP A 267 1.69 10.36 -6.98
C TRP A 267 0.45 10.88 -6.26
N TYR A 268 0.39 10.62 -4.96
CA TYR A 268 -0.63 11.19 -4.09
C TYR A 268 -0.21 12.59 -3.68
N ASN A 269 -0.89 13.60 -4.22
CA ASN A 269 -0.56 15.02 -4.11
C ASN A 269 -1.78 15.86 -3.66
N PRO A 270 -2.29 15.67 -2.43
CA PRO A 270 -3.49 16.35 -1.94
C PRO A 270 -3.33 17.86 -1.87
N ASN A 271 -2.12 18.35 -1.77
CA ASN A 271 -1.79 19.77 -1.66
C ASN A 271 -1.46 20.44 -2.99
N HIS A 272 -1.56 19.73 -4.14
CA HIS A 272 -1.21 20.23 -5.47
C HIS A 272 0.19 20.86 -5.52
N ALA A 273 1.17 20.25 -4.84
CA ALA A 273 2.55 20.69 -4.85
C ALA A 273 3.12 20.61 -6.27
N GLU A 274 3.97 21.57 -6.63
CA GLU A 274 4.64 21.55 -7.93
C GLU A 274 5.64 20.38 -8.00
N ASN A 275 5.61 19.64 -9.12
CA ASN A 275 6.63 18.65 -9.40
C ASN A 275 7.88 19.35 -9.95
N PRO A 276 9.05 19.26 -9.29
CA PRO A 276 10.29 19.90 -9.78
C PRO A 276 10.86 19.26 -11.07
N GLY A 277 10.12 18.35 -11.70
CA GLY A 277 10.41 17.81 -13.03
C GLY A 277 11.51 16.75 -13.07
N LYS A 278 11.95 16.20 -11.94
CA LYS A 278 13.00 15.17 -11.89
C LYS A 278 12.49 13.76 -12.19
N VAL A 279 11.25 13.48 -11.83
CA VAL A 279 10.57 12.21 -12.08
C VAL A 279 9.13 12.48 -12.49
N VAL A 280 8.64 11.73 -13.47
CA VAL A 280 7.26 11.87 -13.97
C VAL A 280 6.48 10.65 -13.49
N PRO A 281 5.44 10.84 -12.65
CA PRO A 281 4.55 9.75 -12.26
C PRO A 281 3.68 9.32 -13.46
N THR A 282 3.21 8.07 -13.47
CA THR A 282 2.22 7.60 -14.46
C THR A 282 0.88 8.29 -14.23
N TYR A 283 0.51 8.50 -12.95
CA TYR A 283 -0.70 9.20 -12.53
C TYR A 283 -0.37 10.16 -11.38
N GLU A 284 -1.20 11.20 -11.25
CA GLU A 284 -1.25 12.09 -10.10
C GLU A 284 -2.69 12.17 -9.62
N ILE A 285 -2.91 12.06 -8.30
CA ILE A 285 -4.21 12.14 -7.66
C ILE A 285 -4.13 13.04 -6.43
N ALA A 286 -5.22 13.72 -6.12
CA ALA A 286 -5.37 14.50 -4.89
C ALA A 286 -6.21 13.77 -3.82
N ASP A 287 -7.02 12.80 -4.21
CA ASP A 287 -7.84 11.97 -3.33
C ASP A 287 -7.62 10.48 -3.65
N LEU A 288 -7.47 9.66 -2.61
CA LEU A 288 -7.29 8.21 -2.78
C LEU A 288 -8.49 7.52 -3.46
N LYS A 289 -9.69 8.11 -3.43
CA LYS A 289 -10.86 7.62 -4.17
C LYS A 289 -10.64 7.59 -5.69
N GLU A 290 -9.75 8.43 -6.20
CA GLU A 290 -9.40 8.46 -7.62
C GLU A 290 -8.64 7.19 -8.07
N LEU A 291 -8.14 6.38 -7.12
CA LEU A 291 -7.48 5.11 -7.45
C LEU A 291 -8.45 4.09 -8.06
N TYR A 292 -9.71 4.09 -7.62
CA TYR A 292 -10.65 3.06 -8.06
C TYR A 292 -10.85 3.03 -9.59
N PRO A 293 -11.17 4.16 -10.26
CA PRO A 293 -11.27 4.18 -11.72
C PRO A 293 -9.94 3.91 -12.44
N LEU A 294 -8.78 4.20 -11.82
CA LEU A 294 -7.47 3.91 -12.40
C LEU A 294 -7.13 2.41 -12.34
N VAL A 295 -7.58 1.73 -11.28
CA VAL A 295 -7.36 0.30 -11.09
C VAL A 295 -8.30 -0.52 -11.97
N MET A 296 -9.53 -0.03 -12.18
CA MET A 296 -10.55 -0.70 -12.98
C MET A 296 -10.53 -0.14 -14.41
N GLU A 297 -9.84 -0.80 -15.32
CA GLU A 297 -9.89 -0.44 -16.73
C GLU A 297 -11.32 -0.61 -17.26
N GLN A 298 -11.96 0.48 -17.67
CA GLN A 298 -13.17 0.38 -18.48
C GLN A 298 -12.71 0.07 -19.90
N GLU A 299 -12.97 -1.15 -20.40
CA GLU A 299 -12.97 -1.36 -21.83
C GLU A 299 -13.99 -0.38 -22.45
N GLU A 300 -13.51 0.68 -23.09
CA GLU A 300 -14.31 1.36 -24.10
C GLU A 300 -14.72 0.27 -25.09
N LEU A 301 -16.02 -0.04 -25.12
CA LEU A 301 -16.62 -0.85 -26.17
C LEU A 301 -16.26 -0.15 -27.48
N ALA A 302 -15.15 -0.55 -28.09
CA ALA A 302 -14.76 -0.13 -29.40
C ALA A 302 -15.98 -0.36 -30.28
N ASN A 303 -16.59 0.71 -30.75
CA ASN A 303 -17.69 0.73 -31.68
C ASN A 303 -17.44 -0.28 -32.79
N VAL A 304 -17.97 -1.49 -32.64
CA VAL A 304 -18.13 -2.42 -33.74
C VAL A 304 -19.08 -1.75 -34.70
N GLY A 305 -18.49 -0.98 -35.62
CA GLY A 305 -19.19 -0.33 -36.71
C GLY A 305 -20.00 -1.37 -37.48
N LEU A 306 -21.29 -1.42 -37.20
CA LEU A 306 -22.28 -2.04 -38.06
C LEU A 306 -22.24 -1.31 -39.39
N LYS A 307 -21.37 -1.74 -40.31
CA LYS A 307 -21.47 -1.40 -41.73
C LYS A 307 -22.74 -2.05 -42.24
N ASN A 308 -23.82 -1.26 -42.24
CA ASN A 308 -25.01 -1.54 -43.04
C ASN A 308 -24.59 -1.67 -44.50
N ARG A 309 -24.41 -2.90 -44.98
CA ARG A 309 -24.48 -3.18 -46.42
C ARG A 309 -25.94 -3.09 -46.83
N ARG A 310 -26.37 -1.94 -47.33
CA ARG A 310 -27.54 -1.86 -48.15
C ARG A 310 -27.20 -2.55 -49.46
N HIS A 311 -27.80 -3.71 -49.69
CA HIS A 311 -27.96 -4.25 -51.04
C HIS A 311 -29.03 -3.43 -51.73
N GLN A 312 -28.61 -2.71 -52.76
CA GLN A 312 -29.52 -2.22 -53.80
C GLN A 312 -29.70 -3.41 -54.77
N CYS A 313 -30.97 -3.76 -54.98
CA CYS A 313 -31.47 -4.31 -56.25
C CYS A 313 -32.23 -3.20 -56.93
#